data_c78a783f930932668b736402fb5200fb
#
_entry.id   c78a783f930932668b736402fb5200fb
#
_cell.length_a   1.000
_cell.length_b   1.000
_cell.length_c   1.000
_cell.angle_alpha   90.00
_cell.angle_beta   90.00
_cell.angle_gamma   90.00
#
_symmetry.space_group_name_H-M   'P 1'
#
loop_
_entity.id
_entity.type
_entity.pdbx_description
1 polymer ?
#
loop_
_entity_poly.entity_id
_entity_poly.type
_entity_poly.pdbx_seq_one_letter_code
_entity_poly.pdbx_strand_id
1 'polypeptide(L)'
;MTTTPERHAENWDLRHEDFNDHDFLYDVYSVMRDRGPFAHTDTPFLAPTPGGAWVAMRYDECYRILQDWENFSSSPTPEASEQVVGDLVITLDPPRQQKFRKVLNPYFSPARMKALRPEIRAETDRLIDDFIETGSGDLARVAWRQPGIVFFRYLLGMPVDDVPLCIDLVDTAINGATEADRMAAWGGLYQYVHSAVTSRIDQPPRDDMIDVLLSAEIDGVRLSLDDVVGNAMLLVQAGLETTASAMSFAFHYLATEPAERDRLARDPGLLPRAVEEFIRFAGSIHGLPRTV
;
A
#
# COMPACT_ATOMS: atom_id res chain seq x y z
N MET A 1 33.30 8.83 2.19
CA MET A 1 33.13 9.04 3.64
C MET A 1 32.09 8.06 4.07
N THR A 2 32.39 7.17 5.00
CA THR A 2 31.40 6.19 5.51
C THR A 2 30.26 6.97 6.14
N THR A 3 29.07 6.84 5.61
CA THR A 3 27.84 7.41 6.18
C THR A 3 27.50 6.64 7.47
N THR A 4 27.21 7.35 8.54
CA THR A 4 26.83 6.74 9.82
C THR A 4 25.37 7.03 10.14
N PRO A 5 24.71 6.18 10.95
CA PRO A 5 23.33 6.41 11.38
C PRO A 5 23.09 7.78 12.01
N GLU A 6 24.08 8.30 12.80
CA GLU A 6 23.99 9.61 13.44
C GLU A 6 23.92 10.75 12.41
N ARG A 7 24.67 10.64 11.31
CA ARG A 7 24.69 11.66 10.25
C ARG A 7 23.39 11.67 9.47
N HIS A 8 22.83 10.49 9.15
CA HIS A 8 21.52 10.40 8.51
C HIS A 8 20.38 10.88 9.42
N ALA A 9 20.49 10.63 10.72
CA ALA A 9 19.54 11.14 11.70
C ALA A 9 19.56 12.69 11.86
N GLU A 10 20.60 13.36 11.37
CA GLU A 10 20.68 14.84 11.33
C GLU A 10 20.03 15.42 10.08
N ASN A 11 20.11 14.70 8.97
CA ASN A 11 19.55 15.11 7.69
C ASN A 11 18.80 13.91 7.07
N TRP A 12 17.67 13.58 7.66
CA TRP A 12 16.90 12.40 7.32
C TRP A 12 16.14 12.60 6.00
N ASP A 13 16.44 11.74 5.01
CA ASP A 13 15.75 11.68 3.73
C ASP A 13 15.50 10.20 3.38
N LEU A 14 14.25 9.73 3.46
CA LEU A 14 13.87 8.36 3.16
C LEU A 14 14.19 7.89 1.73
N ARG A 15 14.48 8.82 0.82
CA ARG A 15 14.87 8.49 -0.56
C ARG A 15 16.37 8.25 -0.72
N HIS A 16 17.15 8.40 0.34
CA HIS A 16 18.58 8.18 0.25
C HIS A 16 18.89 6.71 -0.01
N GLU A 17 19.81 6.44 -0.95
CA GLU A 17 20.17 5.09 -1.38
C GLU A 17 20.67 4.15 -0.26
N ASP A 18 21.27 4.71 0.81
CA ASP A 18 21.71 3.95 1.97
C ASP A 18 20.54 3.26 2.71
N PHE A 19 19.32 3.75 2.54
CA PHE A 19 18.11 3.17 3.15
C PHE A 19 17.54 1.97 2.37
N ASN A 20 18.17 1.57 1.28
CA ASN A 20 17.95 0.26 0.69
C ASN A 20 18.50 -0.87 1.58
N ASP A 21 19.41 -0.56 2.51
CA ASP A 21 19.79 -1.45 3.60
C ASP A 21 18.84 -1.25 4.80
N HIS A 22 17.97 -2.22 5.02
CA HIS A 22 16.96 -2.15 6.07
C HIS A 22 17.56 -2.10 7.47
N ASP A 23 18.64 -2.84 7.73
CA ASP A 23 19.28 -2.83 9.04
C ASP A 23 19.85 -1.45 9.33
N PHE A 24 20.48 -0.83 8.34
CA PHE A 24 20.98 0.53 8.45
C PHE A 24 19.85 1.55 8.68
N LEU A 25 18.71 1.43 7.98
CA LEU A 25 17.55 2.28 8.20
C LEU A 25 17.02 2.17 9.64
N TYR A 26 16.93 0.96 10.18
CA TYR A 26 16.48 0.75 11.57
C TYR A 26 17.48 1.32 12.60
N ASP A 27 18.78 1.27 12.33
CA ASP A 27 19.79 1.93 13.15
C ASP A 27 19.60 3.44 13.15
N VAL A 28 19.34 4.06 12.00
CA VAL A 28 19.02 5.49 11.91
C VAL A 28 17.75 5.82 12.71
N TYR A 29 16.69 5.03 12.55
CA TYR A 29 15.46 5.21 13.35
C TYR A 29 15.71 5.05 14.86
N SER A 30 16.62 4.17 15.27
CA SER A 30 16.99 4.02 16.68
C SER A 30 17.63 5.29 17.21
N VAL A 31 18.62 5.83 16.50
CA VAL A 31 19.27 7.10 16.85
C VAL A 31 18.26 8.26 16.90
N MET A 32 17.32 8.32 15.94
CA MET A 32 16.30 9.38 15.94
C MET A 32 15.35 9.26 17.15
N ARG A 33 14.90 8.03 17.50
CA ARG A 33 14.06 7.80 18.68
C ARG A 33 14.74 8.17 19.99
N ASP A 34 16.05 7.94 20.10
CA ASP A 34 16.83 8.29 21.29
C ASP A 34 16.97 9.81 21.45
N ARG A 35 17.07 10.54 20.34
CA ARG A 35 17.12 12.00 20.35
C ARG A 35 15.81 12.65 20.79
N GLY A 36 14.67 12.03 20.48
CA GLY A 36 13.37 12.58 20.91
C GLY A 36 12.18 11.88 20.27
N PRO A 37 10.96 12.27 20.67
CA PRO A 37 9.71 11.72 20.11
C PRO A 37 9.42 12.24 18.69
N PHE A 38 10.05 13.35 18.28
CA PHE A 38 9.88 13.96 16.96
C PHE A 38 11.23 14.29 16.34
N ALA A 39 11.31 14.12 15.03
CA ALA A 39 12.41 14.59 14.20
C ALA A 39 11.86 15.50 13.09
N HIS A 40 12.67 16.42 12.60
CA HIS A 40 12.32 17.27 11.47
C HIS A 40 13.03 16.78 10.21
N THR A 41 12.37 16.88 9.06
CA THR A 41 12.98 16.65 7.74
C THR A 41 12.60 17.79 6.80
N ASP A 42 13.58 18.25 6.02
CA ASP A 42 13.36 19.23 4.95
C ASP A 42 12.90 18.55 3.65
N THR A 43 13.00 17.22 3.57
CA THR A 43 12.66 16.41 2.40
C THR A 43 11.54 15.40 2.73
N PRO A 44 10.28 15.85 2.93
CA PRO A 44 9.19 14.96 3.22
C PRO A 44 8.93 14.00 2.04
N PHE A 45 8.73 12.72 2.35
CA PHE A 45 8.65 11.63 1.38
C PHE A 45 7.48 11.77 0.38
N LEU A 46 6.31 12.25 0.84
CA LEU A 46 5.08 12.15 0.06
C LEU A 46 4.68 13.43 -0.68
N ALA A 47 5.07 14.59 -0.21
CA ALA A 47 4.80 15.85 -0.92
C ALA A 47 5.80 16.94 -0.49
N PRO A 48 6.24 17.81 -1.42
CA PRO A 48 6.95 19.01 -1.06
C PRO A 48 6.09 19.84 -0.10
N THR A 49 6.61 20.08 1.10
CA THR A 49 5.92 20.90 2.11
C THR A 49 6.85 22.09 2.43
N PRO A 50 6.43 23.33 2.19
CA PRO A 50 7.21 24.47 2.58
C PRO A 50 7.54 24.44 4.08
N GLY A 51 8.83 24.48 4.43
CA GLY A 51 9.31 24.37 5.80
C GLY A 51 9.51 22.92 6.30
N GLY A 52 9.41 21.91 5.43
CA GLY A 52 9.63 20.52 5.78
C GLY A 52 8.48 19.87 6.55
N ALA A 53 8.76 18.75 7.21
CA ALA A 53 7.78 18.02 7.99
C ALA A 53 8.36 17.51 9.32
N TRP A 54 7.50 17.40 10.33
CA TRP A 54 7.81 16.72 11.58
C TRP A 54 7.42 15.24 11.49
N VAL A 55 8.29 14.38 11.94
CA VAL A 55 8.12 12.94 11.93
C VAL A 55 8.01 12.43 13.35
N ALA A 56 6.90 11.79 13.68
CA ALA A 56 6.74 11.12 14.97
C ALA A 56 7.54 9.81 14.97
N MET A 57 8.44 9.65 15.94
CA MET A 57 9.39 8.55 15.99
C MET A 57 9.04 7.45 17.00
N ARG A 58 8.07 7.69 17.90
CA ARG A 58 7.71 6.76 18.96
C ARG A 58 6.25 6.34 18.84
N TYR A 59 5.95 5.14 19.34
CA TYR A 59 4.64 4.51 19.24
C TYR A 59 3.51 5.40 19.79
N ASP A 60 3.69 5.97 20.98
CA ASP A 60 2.62 6.73 21.65
C ASP A 60 2.26 8.01 20.88
N GLU A 61 3.26 8.72 20.33
CA GLU A 61 3.05 9.89 19.49
C GLU A 61 2.39 9.52 18.17
N CYS A 62 2.87 8.47 17.49
CA CYS A 62 2.25 7.96 16.26
C CYS A 62 0.78 7.57 16.51
N TYR A 63 0.53 6.81 17.58
CA TYR A 63 -0.82 6.38 17.93
C TYR A 63 -1.73 7.57 18.19
N ARG A 64 -1.28 8.55 19.00
CA ARG A 64 -2.03 9.77 19.30
C ARG A 64 -2.34 10.57 18.04
N ILE A 65 -1.35 10.83 17.19
CA ILE A 65 -1.52 11.59 15.94
C ILE A 65 -2.54 10.90 15.02
N LEU A 66 -2.48 9.58 14.91
CA LEU A 66 -3.39 8.82 14.05
C LEU A 66 -4.84 8.75 14.57
N GLN A 67 -5.05 8.98 15.86
CA GLN A 67 -6.40 9.00 16.48
C GLN A 67 -7.01 10.41 16.55
N ASP A 68 -6.19 11.43 16.61
CA ASP A 68 -6.61 12.83 16.82
C ASP A 68 -6.78 13.54 15.46
N TRP A 69 -7.77 13.11 14.71
CA TRP A 69 -8.06 13.64 13.38
C TRP A 69 -8.51 15.12 13.40
N GLU A 70 -8.98 15.64 14.53
CA GLU A 70 -9.38 17.04 14.69
C GLU A 70 -8.17 17.99 14.65
N ASN A 71 -7.01 17.53 15.12
CA ASN A 71 -5.77 18.29 15.09
C ASN A 71 -4.78 17.81 14.02
N PHE A 72 -4.94 16.58 13.52
CA PHE A 72 -4.04 15.93 12.55
C PHE A 72 -4.84 15.32 11.41
N SER A 73 -5.28 16.19 10.50
CA SER A 73 -6.13 15.84 9.38
C SER A 73 -5.45 14.89 8.39
N SER A 74 -6.22 13.98 7.82
CA SER A 74 -5.80 13.16 6.66
C SER A 74 -5.88 13.94 5.35
N SER A 75 -6.54 15.10 5.34
CA SER A 75 -6.68 15.93 4.15
C SER A 75 -5.32 16.49 3.73
N PRO A 76 -4.97 16.40 2.44
CA PRO A 76 -3.71 16.93 1.95
C PRO A 76 -3.66 18.45 2.08
N THR A 77 -2.45 19.01 2.09
CA THR A 77 -2.27 20.46 1.96
C THR A 77 -2.84 20.96 0.62
N PRO A 78 -3.17 22.25 0.48
CA PRO A 78 -3.67 22.79 -0.79
C PRO A 78 -2.78 22.44 -1.99
N GLU A 79 -1.45 22.50 -1.83
CA GLU A 79 -0.48 22.18 -2.87
C GLU A 79 -0.49 20.70 -3.26
N ALA A 80 -0.69 19.81 -2.29
CA ALA A 80 -0.78 18.38 -2.53
C ALA A 80 -2.18 17.96 -3.08
N SER A 81 -3.22 18.74 -2.77
CA SER A 81 -4.60 18.44 -3.21
C SER A 81 -4.79 18.56 -4.73
N GLU A 82 -3.98 19.39 -5.41
CA GLU A 82 -4.00 19.51 -6.87
C GLU A 82 -3.63 18.19 -7.60
N GLN A 83 -3.01 17.25 -6.89
CA GLN A 83 -2.59 15.95 -7.42
C GLN A 83 -3.61 14.83 -7.10
N VAL A 84 -4.65 15.14 -6.32
CA VAL A 84 -5.66 14.16 -5.89
C VAL A 84 -6.89 14.25 -6.78
N VAL A 85 -7.32 13.12 -7.32
CA VAL A 85 -8.53 13.02 -8.15
C VAL A 85 -9.69 12.56 -7.29
N GLY A 86 -10.66 13.43 -7.07
CA GLY A 86 -11.86 13.16 -6.27
C GLY A 86 -11.62 13.05 -4.78
N ASP A 87 -12.65 12.66 -4.05
CA ASP A 87 -12.59 12.38 -2.61
C ASP A 87 -12.07 10.95 -2.37
N LEU A 88 -10.82 10.81 -1.96
CA LEU A 88 -10.22 9.50 -1.65
C LEU A 88 -10.45 9.13 -0.19
N VAL A 89 -10.88 7.88 0.06
CA VAL A 89 -11.12 7.39 1.43
C VAL A 89 -9.91 7.54 2.36
N ILE A 90 -8.70 7.60 1.82
CA ILE A 90 -7.45 7.75 2.59
C ILE A 90 -7.15 9.22 2.95
N THR A 91 -7.69 10.17 2.18
CA THR A 91 -7.46 11.61 2.37
C THR A 91 -8.62 12.33 3.04
N LEU A 92 -9.64 11.60 3.47
CA LEU A 92 -10.81 12.14 4.14
C LEU A 92 -10.74 11.96 5.65
N ASP A 93 -11.34 12.91 6.36
CA ASP A 93 -11.58 12.82 7.80
C ASP A 93 -13.02 12.39 8.12
N PRO A 94 -13.30 11.93 9.37
CA PRO A 94 -14.65 11.73 9.84
C PRO A 94 -15.49 13.03 9.78
N PRO A 95 -16.80 12.97 9.51
CA PRO A 95 -17.59 11.76 9.28
C PRO A 95 -17.57 11.25 7.82
N ARG A 96 -17.01 12.02 6.86
CA ARG A 96 -17.06 11.68 5.42
C ARG A 96 -16.28 10.40 5.13
N GLN A 97 -15.08 10.25 5.70
CA GLN A 97 -14.27 9.03 5.60
C GLN A 97 -15.06 7.77 6.02
N GLN A 98 -15.80 7.85 7.13
CA GLN A 98 -16.58 6.72 7.63
C GLN A 98 -17.70 6.31 6.65
N LYS A 99 -18.29 7.27 5.94
CA LYS A 99 -19.34 7.01 4.93
C LYS A 99 -18.75 6.26 3.73
N PHE A 100 -17.58 6.68 3.21
CA PHE A 100 -16.86 5.95 2.17
C PHE A 100 -16.48 4.54 2.63
N ARG A 101 -15.96 4.38 3.84
CA ARG A 101 -15.63 3.05 4.38
C ARG A 101 -16.83 2.13 4.49
N LYS A 102 -18.03 2.65 4.78
CA LYS A 102 -19.25 1.84 4.79
C LYS A 102 -19.58 1.24 3.43
N VAL A 103 -19.23 1.93 2.33
CA VAL A 103 -19.38 1.41 0.97
C VAL A 103 -18.39 0.28 0.69
N LEU A 104 -17.14 0.44 1.11
CA LEU A 104 -16.04 -0.48 0.79
C LEU A 104 -15.95 -1.69 1.75
N ASN A 105 -16.20 -1.48 3.05
CA ASN A 105 -15.98 -2.50 4.09
C ASN A 105 -16.66 -3.86 3.84
N PRO A 106 -17.87 -3.98 3.26
CA PRO A 106 -18.47 -5.27 2.96
C PRO A 106 -17.59 -6.17 2.08
N TYR A 107 -16.84 -5.58 1.16
CA TYR A 107 -15.94 -6.31 0.25
C TYR A 107 -14.68 -6.85 0.93
N PHE A 108 -14.29 -6.26 2.06
CA PHE A 108 -13.16 -6.69 2.90
C PHE A 108 -13.62 -7.41 4.17
N SER A 109 -14.90 -7.80 4.25
CA SER A 109 -15.41 -8.50 5.42
C SER A 109 -14.72 -9.87 5.61
N PRO A 110 -14.54 -10.34 6.86
CA PRO A 110 -13.95 -11.65 7.13
C PRO A 110 -14.68 -12.80 6.43
N ALA A 111 -15.99 -12.68 6.25
CA ALA A 111 -16.80 -13.67 5.54
C ALA A 111 -16.45 -13.75 4.06
N ARG A 112 -16.32 -12.60 3.37
CA ARG A 112 -15.93 -12.54 1.96
C ARG A 112 -14.48 -13.00 1.77
N MET A 113 -13.56 -12.58 2.64
CA MET A 113 -12.16 -13.03 2.60
C MET A 113 -12.06 -14.56 2.82
N LYS A 114 -12.86 -15.13 3.70
CA LYS A 114 -12.93 -16.57 3.88
C LYS A 114 -13.47 -17.28 2.64
N ALA A 115 -14.46 -16.71 1.96
CA ALA A 115 -15.02 -17.27 0.73
C ALA A 115 -14.01 -17.26 -0.43
N LEU A 116 -13.08 -16.27 -0.48
CA LEU A 116 -12.03 -16.18 -1.51
C LEU A 116 -10.82 -17.09 -1.26
N ARG A 117 -10.73 -17.75 -0.11
CA ARG A 117 -9.59 -18.61 0.23
C ARG A 117 -9.28 -19.71 -0.79
N PRO A 118 -10.27 -20.48 -1.29
CA PRO A 118 -10.01 -21.51 -2.30
C PRO A 118 -9.40 -20.95 -3.58
N GLU A 119 -9.90 -19.80 -4.03
CA GLU A 119 -9.45 -19.13 -5.24
C GLU A 119 -8.03 -18.56 -5.07
N ILE A 120 -7.77 -17.90 -3.93
CA ILE A 120 -6.44 -17.42 -3.57
C ILE A 120 -5.45 -18.59 -3.53
N ARG A 121 -5.84 -19.71 -2.95
CA ARG A 121 -5.04 -20.93 -2.90
C ARG A 121 -4.73 -21.46 -4.29
N ALA A 122 -5.74 -21.59 -5.13
CA ALA A 122 -5.57 -22.10 -6.49
C ALA A 122 -4.63 -21.21 -7.33
N GLU A 123 -4.74 -19.90 -7.22
CA GLU A 123 -3.82 -18.98 -7.90
C GLU A 123 -2.39 -19.08 -7.36
N THR A 124 -2.23 -19.24 -6.06
CA THR A 124 -0.92 -19.42 -5.44
C THR A 124 -0.27 -20.74 -5.88
N ASP A 125 -1.03 -21.84 -5.84
CA ASP A 125 -0.57 -23.16 -6.27
C ASP A 125 -0.12 -23.10 -7.76
N ARG A 126 -0.92 -22.46 -8.64
CA ARG A 126 -0.55 -22.27 -10.05
C ARG A 126 0.75 -21.49 -10.25
N LEU A 127 0.95 -20.41 -9.47
CA LEU A 127 2.19 -19.62 -9.54
C LEU A 127 3.41 -20.40 -9.05
N ILE A 128 3.21 -21.32 -8.10
CA ILE A 128 4.27 -22.21 -7.60
C ILE A 128 4.56 -23.30 -8.61
N ASP A 129 3.55 -23.88 -9.25
CA ASP A 129 3.68 -24.92 -10.28
C ASP A 129 4.51 -24.45 -11.49
N ASP A 130 4.50 -23.14 -11.79
CA ASP A 130 5.32 -22.56 -12.87
C ASP A 130 6.84 -22.81 -12.71
N PHE A 131 7.32 -23.09 -11.49
CA PHE A 131 8.75 -23.27 -11.23
C PHE A 131 9.11 -24.46 -10.33
N ILE A 132 8.16 -25.11 -9.67
CA ILE A 132 8.46 -26.12 -8.64
C ILE A 132 9.30 -27.28 -9.19
N GLU A 133 9.06 -27.71 -10.42
CA GLU A 133 9.80 -28.79 -11.07
C GLU A 133 11.24 -28.43 -11.42
N THR A 134 11.56 -27.12 -11.52
CA THR A 134 12.94 -26.69 -11.79
C THR A 134 13.83 -26.75 -10.56
N GLY A 135 13.25 -26.97 -9.37
CA GLY A 135 13.95 -27.01 -8.09
C GLY A 135 14.44 -25.67 -7.56
N SER A 136 14.19 -24.59 -8.30
CA SER A 136 14.51 -23.21 -7.88
C SER A 136 13.50 -22.22 -8.44
N GLY A 137 13.27 -21.11 -7.75
CA GLY A 137 12.35 -20.06 -8.20
C GLY A 137 12.58 -18.73 -7.50
N ASP A 138 12.12 -17.67 -8.15
CA ASP A 138 12.12 -16.34 -7.58
C ASP A 138 10.78 -16.10 -6.88
N LEU A 139 10.78 -16.19 -5.53
CA LEU A 139 9.58 -15.99 -4.73
C LEU A 139 9.10 -14.52 -4.74
N ALA A 140 9.96 -13.56 -5.07
CA ALA A 140 9.52 -12.18 -5.25
C ALA A 140 8.51 -12.08 -6.40
N ARG A 141 8.69 -12.84 -7.49
CA ARG A 141 7.70 -12.90 -8.59
C ARG A 141 6.33 -13.41 -8.12
N VAL A 142 6.31 -14.39 -7.22
CA VAL A 142 5.05 -14.89 -6.64
C VAL A 142 4.42 -13.81 -5.77
N ALA A 143 5.22 -13.17 -4.91
CA ALA A 143 4.76 -12.11 -4.00
C ALA A 143 4.15 -10.91 -4.75
N TRP A 144 4.71 -10.53 -5.90
CA TRP A 144 4.19 -9.41 -6.69
C TRP A 144 2.97 -9.79 -7.54
N ARG A 145 2.95 -10.99 -8.13
CA ARG A 145 1.86 -11.38 -9.04
C ARG A 145 0.60 -11.85 -8.31
N GLN A 146 0.74 -12.58 -7.21
CA GLN A 146 -0.38 -13.19 -6.52
C GLN A 146 -1.40 -12.16 -6.00
N PRO A 147 -1.00 -11.10 -5.27
CA PRO A 147 -1.96 -10.08 -4.82
C PRO A 147 -2.64 -9.37 -5.99
N GLY A 148 -1.87 -9.03 -7.04
CA GLY A 148 -2.41 -8.37 -8.23
C GLY A 148 -3.49 -9.21 -8.91
N ILE A 149 -3.25 -10.50 -9.12
CA ILE A 149 -4.23 -11.41 -9.71
C ILE A 149 -5.50 -11.48 -8.85
N VAL A 150 -5.35 -11.62 -7.54
CA VAL A 150 -6.47 -11.68 -6.60
C VAL A 150 -7.27 -10.39 -6.62
N PHE A 151 -6.60 -9.24 -6.54
CA PHE A 151 -7.25 -7.93 -6.57
C PHE A 151 -8.01 -7.68 -7.87
N PHE A 152 -7.34 -7.89 -9.01
CA PHE A 152 -7.94 -7.65 -10.32
C PHE A 152 -9.12 -8.57 -10.58
N ARG A 153 -8.96 -9.88 -10.40
CA ARG A 153 -9.99 -10.87 -10.73
C ARG A 153 -11.17 -10.84 -9.79
N TYR A 154 -10.94 -10.77 -8.48
CA TYR A 154 -11.99 -11.05 -7.48
C TYR A 154 -12.52 -9.82 -6.76
N LEU A 155 -11.80 -8.71 -6.80
CA LEU A 155 -12.22 -7.48 -6.13
C LEU A 155 -12.58 -6.37 -7.11
N LEU A 156 -11.74 -6.09 -8.10
CA LEU A 156 -11.97 -4.99 -9.05
C LEU A 156 -12.69 -5.39 -10.33
N GLY A 157 -12.72 -6.69 -10.68
CA GLY A 157 -13.31 -7.17 -11.93
C GLY A 157 -12.54 -6.67 -13.18
N MET A 158 -11.23 -6.49 -13.05
CA MET A 158 -10.33 -6.01 -14.12
C MET A 158 -9.58 -7.19 -14.78
N PRO A 159 -9.11 -7.02 -16.03
CA PRO A 159 -8.35 -8.07 -16.72
C PRO A 159 -7.04 -8.41 -16.00
N VAL A 160 -6.82 -9.70 -15.72
CA VAL A 160 -5.60 -10.18 -15.03
C VAL A 160 -4.35 -9.99 -15.89
N ASP A 161 -4.51 -10.01 -17.21
CA ASP A 161 -3.40 -9.81 -18.14
C ASP A 161 -2.79 -8.40 -18.06
N ASP A 162 -3.53 -7.43 -17.48
CA ASP A 162 -3.08 -6.06 -17.28
C ASP A 162 -2.35 -5.85 -15.94
N VAL A 163 -2.29 -6.89 -15.07
CA VAL A 163 -1.59 -6.82 -13.78
C VAL A 163 -0.12 -6.39 -13.94
N PRO A 164 0.68 -6.95 -14.89
CA PRO A 164 2.06 -6.51 -15.07
C PRO A 164 2.17 -5.03 -15.42
N LEU A 165 1.32 -4.53 -16.32
CA LEU A 165 1.28 -3.10 -16.67
C LEU A 165 1.03 -2.23 -15.45
N CYS A 166 0.05 -2.60 -14.62
CA CYS A 166 -0.27 -1.80 -13.43
C CYS A 166 0.81 -1.89 -12.35
N ILE A 167 1.49 -3.03 -12.21
CA ILE A 167 2.67 -3.14 -11.34
C ILE A 167 3.75 -2.17 -11.80
N ASP A 168 4.11 -2.16 -13.07
CA ASP A 168 5.14 -1.28 -13.64
C ASP A 168 4.77 0.21 -13.47
N LEU A 169 3.50 0.55 -13.69
CA LEU A 169 3.01 1.93 -13.50
C LEU A 169 3.06 2.35 -12.02
N VAL A 170 2.62 1.50 -11.10
CA VAL A 170 2.64 1.80 -9.66
C VAL A 170 4.07 1.91 -9.15
N ASP A 171 4.94 0.96 -9.51
CA ASP A 171 6.35 1.01 -9.12
C ASP A 171 7.03 2.27 -9.66
N THR A 172 6.87 2.59 -10.94
CA THR A 172 7.44 3.82 -11.52
C THR A 172 6.86 5.09 -10.89
N ALA A 173 5.56 5.10 -10.56
CA ALA A 173 4.93 6.25 -9.93
C ALA A 173 5.48 6.54 -8.53
N ILE A 174 5.96 5.52 -7.82
CA ILE A 174 6.52 5.64 -6.47
C ILE A 174 8.05 5.79 -6.52
N ASN A 175 8.72 4.90 -7.25
CA ASN A 175 10.17 4.71 -7.22
C ASN A 175 10.89 5.28 -8.45
N GLY A 176 10.16 5.87 -9.41
CA GLY A 176 10.74 6.40 -10.65
C GLY A 176 11.88 7.40 -10.39
N ALA A 177 12.94 7.30 -11.19
CA ALA A 177 14.18 8.04 -10.98
C ALA A 177 14.01 9.57 -11.07
N THR A 178 13.08 10.03 -11.91
CA THR A 178 12.80 11.46 -12.05
C THR A 178 11.35 11.79 -11.70
N GLU A 179 11.09 13.03 -11.32
CA GLU A 179 9.72 13.50 -11.10
C GLU A 179 8.86 13.37 -12.37
N ALA A 180 9.46 13.62 -13.54
CA ALA A 180 8.77 13.47 -14.82
C ALA A 180 8.33 12.02 -15.07
N ASP A 181 9.17 11.03 -14.75
CA ASP A 181 8.82 9.60 -14.88
C ASP A 181 7.66 9.25 -13.93
N ARG A 182 7.75 9.70 -12.68
CA ARG A 182 6.69 9.46 -11.70
C ARG A 182 5.35 10.06 -12.11
N MET A 183 5.36 11.31 -12.57
CA MET A 183 4.15 11.99 -13.05
C MET A 183 3.58 11.33 -14.30
N ALA A 184 4.43 10.90 -15.24
CA ALA A 184 3.98 10.17 -16.43
C ALA A 184 3.33 8.83 -16.05
N ALA A 185 3.91 8.10 -15.09
CA ALA A 185 3.36 6.84 -14.60
C ALA A 185 2.02 7.03 -13.87
N TRP A 186 1.88 8.06 -13.03
CA TRP A 186 0.59 8.44 -12.42
C TRP A 186 -0.46 8.76 -13.48
N GLY A 187 -0.10 9.54 -14.51
CA GLY A 187 -0.99 9.85 -15.64
C GLY A 187 -1.40 8.60 -16.40
N GLY A 188 -0.48 7.67 -16.64
CA GLY A 188 -0.76 6.37 -17.28
C GLY A 188 -1.71 5.51 -16.46
N LEU A 189 -1.49 5.40 -15.15
CA LEU A 189 -2.36 4.68 -14.24
C LEU A 189 -3.77 5.30 -14.19
N TYR A 190 -3.86 6.62 -14.11
CA TYR A 190 -5.13 7.34 -14.18
C TYR A 190 -5.89 7.02 -15.47
N GLN A 191 -5.24 7.14 -16.64
CA GLN A 191 -5.88 6.86 -17.93
C GLN A 191 -6.37 5.41 -18.01
N TYR A 192 -5.58 4.45 -17.54
CA TYR A 192 -5.95 3.05 -17.50
C TYR A 192 -7.20 2.82 -16.64
N VAL A 193 -7.18 3.30 -15.41
CA VAL A 193 -8.30 3.11 -14.46
C VAL A 193 -9.54 3.87 -14.92
N HIS A 194 -9.38 5.11 -15.41
CA HIS A 194 -10.48 5.90 -15.97
C HIS A 194 -11.17 5.16 -17.13
N SER A 195 -10.37 4.58 -18.05
CA SER A 195 -10.91 3.78 -19.16
C SER A 195 -11.63 2.54 -18.66
N ALA A 196 -11.06 1.82 -17.67
CA ALA A 196 -11.69 0.65 -17.07
C ALA A 196 -13.03 0.98 -16.40
N VAL A 197 -13.09 2.07 -15.62
CA VAL A 197 -14.31 2.54 -14.95
C VAL A 197 -15.37 3.00 -15.98
N THR A 198 -14.99 3.84 -16.93
CA THR A 198 -15.94 4.38 -17.92
C THR A 198 -16.52 3.33 -18.83
N SER A 199 -15.74 2.28 -19.16
CA SER A 199 -16.23 1.14 -19.94
C SER A 199 -17.33 0.33 -19.23
N ARG A 200 -17.51 0.54 -17.91
CA ARG A 200 -18.50 -0.15 -17.08
C ARG A 200 -19.82 0.63 -16.92
N ILE A 201 -19.81 1.91 -17.26
CA ILE A 201 -21.02 2.73 -17.21
C ILE A 201 -22.05 2.12 -18.19
N ASP A 202 -23.29 1.97 -17.71
CA ASP A 202 -24.41 1.38 -18.46
C ASP A 202 -24.25 -0.12 -18.81
N GLN A 203 -23.25 -0.82 -18.23
CA GLN A 203 -23.14 -2.26 -18.34
C GLN A 203 -23.87 -2.97 -17.19
N PRO A 204 -24.28 -4.24 -17.38
CA PRO A 204 -24.82 -5.04 -16.28
C PRO A 204 -23.81 -5.15 -15.12
N PRO A 205 -24.27 -5.02 -13.86
CA PRO A 205 -23.40 -5.15 -12.69
C PRO A 205 -22.70 -6.51 -12.62
N ARG A 206 -21.43 -6.51 -12.20
CA ARG A 206 -20.57 -7.70 -12.06
C ARG A 206 -20.28 -8.09 -10.61
N ASP A 207 -20.88 -7.39 -9.64
CA ASP A 207 -20.65 -7.61 -8.20
C ASP A 207 -19.17 -7.45 -7.80
N ASP A 208 -18.53 -6.43 -8.33
CA ASP A 208 -17.15 -6.02 -7.97
C ASP A 208 -17.10 -4.59 -7.43
N MET A 209 -15.91 -4.15 -6.98
CA MET A 209 -15.76 -2.86 -6.32
C MET A 209 -15.96 -1.67 -7.25
N ILE A 210 -15.69 -1.80 -8.55
CA ILE A 210 -15.95 -0.73 -9.52
C ILE A 210 -17.46 -0.51 -9.64
N ASP A 211 -18.26 -1.55 -9.76
CA ASP A 211 -19.73 -1.42 -9.82
C ASP A 211 -20.32 -0.88 -8.52
N VAL A 212 -19.73 -1.28 -7.39
CA VAL A 212 -20.13 -0.73 -6.07
C VAL A 212 -19.88 0.77 -6.01
N LEU A 213 -18.70 1.22 -6.40
CA LEU A 213 -18.37 2.65 -6.43
C LEU A 213 -19.28 3.41 -7.41
N LEU A 214 -19.53 2.88 -8.60
CA LEU A 214 -20.42 3.48 -9.61
C LEU A 214 -21.86 3.62 -9.12
N SER A 215 -22.32 2.72 -8.26
CA SER A 215 -23.68 2.72 -7.70
C SER A 215 -23.79 3.38 -6.33
N ALA A 216 -22.66 3.73 -5.70
CA ALA A 216 -22.64 4.25 -4.34
C ALA A 216 -23.27 5.64 -4.22
N GLU A 217 -23.99 5.83 -3.12
CA GLU A 217 -24.54 7.12 -2.71
C GLU A 217 -24.06 7.46 -1.29
N ILE A 218 -23.61 8.68 -1.12
CA ILE A 218 -23.24 9.25 0.17
C ILE A 218 -24.14 10.46 0.42
N ASP A 219 -24.90 10.42 1.52
CA ASP A 219 -25.90 11.44 1.87
C ASP A 219 -26.96 11.68 0.77
N GLY A 220 -27.33 10.62 0.02
CA GLY A 220 -28.30 10.69 -1.07
C GLY A 220 -27.75 11.26 -2.39
N VAL A 221 -26.43 11.47 -2.46
CA VAL A 221 -25.74 11.94 -3.66
C VAL A 221 -24.85 10.83 -4.20
N ARG A 222 -24.97 10.50 -5.48
CA ARG A 222 -24.07 9.56 -6.14
C ARG A 222 -22.65 10.08 -6.15
N LEU A 223 -21.69 9.17 -6.04
CA LEU A 223 -20.28 9.52 -6.23
C LEU A 223 -20.08 10.11 -7.63
N SER A 224 -19.25 11.15 -7.71
CA SER A 224 -18.81 11.69 -8.99
C SER A 224 -17.92 10.68 -9.72
N LEU A 225 -17.75 10.85 -11.03
CA LEU A 225 -16.82 9.99 -11.78
C LEU A 225 -15.39 10.09 -11.22
N ASP A 226 -14.98 11.28 -10.82
CA ASP A 226 -13.66 11.52 -10.22
C ASP A 226 -13.51 10.79 -8.89
N ASP A 227 -14.55 10.76 -8.04
CA ASP A 227 -14.54 9.97 -6.79
C ASP A 227 -14.40 8.47 -7.08
N VAL A 228 -15.12 7.96 -8.08
CA VAL A 228 -15.06 6.55 -8.47
C VAL A 228 -13.68 6.19 -9.02
N VAL A 229 -13.18 6.99 -9.98
CA VAL A 229 -11.86 6.74 -10.61
C VAL A 229 -10.74 6.87 -9.58
N GLY A 230 -10.78 7.92 -8.76
CA GLY A 230 -9.78 8.14 -7.71
C GLY A 230 -9.72 6.98 -6.70
N ASN A 231 -10.88 6.52 -6.21
CA ASN A 231 -10.90 5.37 -5.27
C ASN A 231 -10.56 4.04 -5.94
N ALA A 232 -10.95 3.82 -7.20
CA ALA A 232 -10.51 2.63 -7.95
C ALA A 232 -8.99 2.63 -8.16
N MET A 233 -8.40 3.78 -8.49
CA MET A 233 -6.96 3.96 -8.63
C MET A 233 -6.22 3.72 -7.29
N LEU A 234 -6.74 4.27 -6.20
CA LEU A 234 -6.24 4.01 -4.84
C LEU A 234 -6.25 2.51 -4.51
N LEU A 235 -7.31 1.80 -4.86
CA LEU A 235 -7.44 0.37 -4.62
C LEU A 235 -6.45 -0.46 -5.46
N VAL A 236 -6.22 -0.08 -6.72
CA VAL A 236 -5.17 -0.70 -7.56
C VAL A 236 -3.82 -0.54 -6.90
N GLN A 237 -3.44 0.68 -6.53
CA GLN A 237 -2.17 0.97 -5.88
C GLN A 237 -2.02 0.20 -4.55
N ALA A 238 -3.01 0.33 -3.66
CA ALA A 238 -2.96 -0.29 -2.34
C ALA A 238 -2.91 -1.82 -2.39
N GLY A 239 -3.56 -2.44 -3.38
CA GLY A 239 -3.63 -3.89 -3.51
C GLY A 239 -2.40 -4.53 -4.13
N LEU A 240 -1.63 -3.79 -4.92
CA LEU A 240 -0.46 -4.33 -5.62
C LEU A 240 0.80 -4.32 -4.74
N GLU A 241 1.18 -3.17 -4.21
CA GLU A 241 2.51 -2.97 -3.64
C GLU A 241 2.62 -3.41 -2.18
N THR A 242 1.69 -2.99 -1.31
CA THR A 242 1.83 -3.19 0.14
C THR A 242 1.81 -4.67 0.52
N THR A 243 0.91 -5.44 -0.08
CA THR A 243 0.80 -6.88 0.15
C THR A 243 2.00 -7.62 -0.44
N ALA A 244 2.44 -7.24 -1.64
CA ALA A 244 3.62 -7.82 -2.29
C ALA A 244 4.89 -7.59 -1.45
N SER A 245 5.09 -6.39 -0.94
CA SER A 245 6.22 -6.04 -0.08
C SER A 245 6.22 -6.85 1.21
N ALA A 246 5.07 -6.94 1.90
CA ALA A 246 4.95 -7.73 3.12
C ALA A 246 5.22 -9.23 2.87
N MET A 247 4.72 -9.78 1.75
CA MET A 247 4.99 -11.18 1.36
C MET A 247 6.46 -11.40 1.01
N SER A 248 7.08 -10.48 0.26
CA SER A 248 8.50 -10.56 -0.11
C SER A 248 9.38 -10.56 1.14
N PHE A 249 9.06 -9.71 2.10
CA PHE A 249 9.78 -9.65 3.38
C PHE A 249 9.65 -10.95 4.17
N ALA A 250 8.43 -11.50 4.26
CA ALA A 250 8.19 -12.78 4.94
C ALA A 250 8.96 -13.93 4.27
N PHE A 251 8.99 -13.96 2.94
CA PHE A 251 9.74 -14.98 2.19
C PHE A 251 11.25 -14.82 2.37
N HIS A 252 11.76 -13.58 2.35
CA HIS A 252 13.17 -13.32 2.63
C HIS A 252 13.55 -13.79 4.04
N TYR A 253 12.77 -13.40 5.05
CA TYR A 253 13.00 -13.83 6.43
C TYR A 253 13.01 -15.37 6.56
N LEU A 254 12.03 -16.06 5.99
CA LEU A 254 11.95 -17.51 6.04
C LEU A 254 13.06 -18.21 5.22
N ALA A 255 13.62 -17.56 4.23
CA ALA A 255 14.76 -18.07 3.48
C ALA A 255 16.07 -17.96 4.28
N THR A 256 16.23 -16.87 5.04
CA THR A 256 17.43 -16.58 5.84
C THR A 256 17.39 -17.20 7.23
N GLU A 257 16.19 -17.55 7.75
CA GLU A 257 15.98 -18.16 9.07
C GLU A 257 15.39 -19.58 8.98
N PRO A 258 16.23 -20.61 8.66
CA PRO A 258 15.76 -21.98 8.45
C PRO A 258 15.04 -22.59 9.64
N ALA A 259 15.45 -22.23 10.87
CA ALA A 259 14.84 -22.76 12.09
C ALA A 259 13.37 -22.32 12.23
N GLU A 260 13.06 -21.06 11.91
CA GLU A 260 11.69 -20.55 11.96
C GLU A 260 10.85 -21.09 10.80
N ARG A 261 11.41 -21.17 9.60
CA ARG A 261 10.75 -21.84 8.46
C ARG A 261 10.35 -23.29 8.82
N ASP A 262 11.28 -24.06 9.36
CA ASP A 262 11.05 -25.46 9.72
C ASP A 262 10.08 -25.61 10.89
N ARG A 263 10.02 -24.62 11.80
CA ARG A 263 9.05 -24.54 12.88
C ARG A 263 7.64 -24.35 12.34
N LEU A 264 7.44 -23.39 11.42
CA LEU A 264 6.15 -23.14 10.78
C LEU A 264 5.69 -24.33 9.90
N ALA A 265 6.62 -24.99 9.23
CA ALA A 265 6.31 -26.17 8.43
C ALA A 265 5.85 -27.36 9.30
N ARG A 266 6.43 -27.52 10.50
CA ARG A 266 6.05 -28.59 11.46
C ARG A 266 4.74 -28.30 12.18
N ASP A 267 4.43 -27.03 12.44
CA ASP A 267 3.21 -26.61 13.12
C ASP A 267 2.51 -25.48 12.36
N PRO A 268 1.70 -25.82 11.33
CA PRO A 268 0.91 -24.83 10.58
C PRO A 268 -0.10 -24.04 11.44
N GLY A 269 -0.43 -24.50 12.65
CA GLY A 269 -1.27 -23.76 13.60
C GLY A 269 -0.66 -22.44 14.06
N LEU A 270 0.65 -22.25 13.89
CA LEU A 270 1.34 -21.00 14.19
C LEU A 270 1.17 -19.94 13.08
N LEU A 271 0.79 -20.32 11.85
CA LEU A 271 0.72 -19.41 10.71
C LEU A 271 -0.11 -18.14 10.95
N PRO A 272 -1.30 -18.19 11.60
CA PRO A 272 -2.05 -16.95 11.85
C PRO A 272 -1.29 -15.93 12.68
N ARG A 273 -0.54 -16.38 13.69
CA ARG A 273 0.29 -15.49 14.53
C ARG A 273 1.55 -15.04 13.78
N ALA A 274 2.16 -15.92 13.01
CA ALA A 274 3.32 -15.59 12.20
C ALA A 274 3.00 -14.52 11.15
N VAL A 275 1.84 -14.58 10.50
CA VAL A 275 1.41 -13.55 9.55
C VAL A 275 1.27 -12.18 10.21
N GLU A 276 0.62 -12.10 11.38
CA GLU A 276 0.54 -10.83 12.13
C GLU A 276 1.91 -10.29 12.51
N GLU A 277 2.83 -11.17 12.93
CA GLU A 277 4.20 -10.77 13.28
C GLU A 277 4.99 -10.34 12.03
N PHE A 278 4.84 -11.00 10.89
CA PHE A 278 5.47 -10.55 9.65
C PHE A 278 4.97 -9.16 9.23
N ILE A 279 3.66 -8.90 9.30
CA ILE A 279 3.10 -7.58 8.99
C ILE A 279 3.66 -6.53 9.94
N ARG A 280 3.74 -6.83 11.25
CA ARG A 280 4.30 -5.91 12.25
C ARG A 280 5.78 -5.63 12.00
N PHE A 281 6.56 -6.66 11.72
CA PHE A 281 8.02 -6.58 11.58
C PHE A 281 8.43 -5.97 10.23
N ALA A 282 7.76 -6.36 9.14
CA ALA A 282 8.10 -5.93 7.80
C ALA A 282 7.77 -4.46 7.52
N GLY A 283 6.70 -3.92 8.15
CA GLY A 283 6.35 -2.51 8.07
C GLY A 283 6.41 -1.90 6.68
N SER A 284 5.65 -2.44 5.70
CA SER A 284 5.70 -1.96 4.31
C SER A 284 5.32 -0.48 4.12
N ILE A 285 4.73 0.15 5.14
CA ILE A 285 4.36 1.56 5.14
C ILE A 285 5.17 2.26 6.23
N HIS A 286 6.16 3.05 5.83
CA HIS A 286 7.05 3.75 6.77
C HIS A 286 6.42 5.01 7.39
N GLY A 287 5.42 5.60 6.77
CA GLY A 287 4.76 6.79 7.29
C GLY A 287 3.49 7.15 6.55
N LEU A 288 2.65 7.89 7.23
CA LEU A 288 1.43 8.48 6.68
C LEU A 288 1.42 9.98 7.01
N PRO A 289 1.21 10.87 6.02
CA PRO A 289 1.19 12.31 6.26
C PRO A 289 -0.07 12.71 7.04
N ARG A 290 0.06 13.77 7.81
CA ARG A 290 -1.06 14.48 8.45
C ARG A 290 -0.82 15.99 8.31
N THR A 291 -1.90 16.72 8.06
CA THR A 291 -1.92 18.19 8.05
C THR A 291 -2.37 18.68 9.41
N VAL A 292 -1.66 19.68 9.96
CA VAL A 292 -1.93 20.29 11.26
C VAL A 292 -2.72 21.59 11.06
#